data_64f7a1e1493b4e33201e10509af23bc2
#
_entry.id   64f7a1e1493b4e33201e10509af23bc2
#
_cell.length_a   1.000
_cell.length_b   1.000
_cell.length_c   1.000
_cell.angle_alpha   90.00
_cell.angle_beta   90.00
_cell.angle_gamma   90.00
#
_symmetry.space_group_name_H-M   'P 1'
#
loop_
_entity.id
_entity.type
_entity.pdbx_description
1 polymer ?
#
loop_
_entity_poly.entity_id
_entity_poly.type
_entity_poly.pdbx_seq_one_letter_code
_entity_poly.pdbx_strand_id
1 'polypeptide(L)'
;MKTLQLFIASIWLSLYTFTTSAQSSIEYKVRFDKAESLISESFEMEAETDEPMASITAYILQDATDAELYYRLETFDGWEEWTPMQRFTEGETPGRTTFNGGITEQSFSAIQFKSTTTLPGEVTFRVYYPGSAKKKSPAVNVKDGAGANCSCPKPPICYRNCWCPSGNCPKDTSPSYTVADHLIVHHSAGSNTSSNYAAVVRSIWDFHVNTNGWSDIGYNFLIDGNGVIYEARGDSVLGAHFSCMNHETVGICLLGNFELTAPNDSAISSLIKMLTWEACDKNIAPTLSSYHNSSQLTIPNISGHSHANTSTAPHGCPKGTLCP
;
A
#
# COMPACT_ATOMS: atom_id res chain seq x y z
N MET A 1 -50.66 16.62 20.01
CA MET A 1 -49.62 17.33 19.25
C MET A 1 -48.26 16.83 19.77
N LYS A 2 -47.62 15.90 19.04
CA LYS A 2 -46.28 15.40 19.37
C LYS A 2 -45.30 16.14 18.47
N THR A 3 -44.46 16.94 19.07
CA THR A 3 -43.39 17.69 18.39
C THR A 3 -42.29 16.72 17.98
N LEU A 4 -42.11 16.58 16.67
CA LEU A 4 -41.03 15.82 16.07
C LEU A 4 -39.77 16.71 16.09
N GLN A 5 -38.81 16.42 16.96
CA GLN A 5 -37.52 17.05 16.94
C GLN A 5 -36.65 16.31 15.88
N LEU A 6 -36.45 16.99 14.77
CA LEU A 6 -35.38 16.60 13.81
C LEU A 6 -34.03 16.91 14.47
N PHE A 7 -33.27 15.89 14.78
CA PHE A 7 -31.83 16.03 15.02
C PHE A 7 -31.10 16.09 13.67
N ILE A 8 -30.69 17.27 13.28
CA ILE A 8 -29.80 17.48 12.15
C ILE A 8 -28.39 17.14 12.63
N ALA A 9 -27.85 16.03 12.18
CA ALA A 9 -26.44 15.73 12.34
C ALA A 9 -25.65 16.72 11.48
N SER A 10 -24.85 17.55 12.12
CA SER A 10 -24.01 18.53 11.42
C SER A 10 -22.86 17.80 10.75
N ILE A 11 -22.94 17.62 9.43
CA ILE A 11 -21.85 17.12 8.58
C ILE A 11 -20.97 18.30 8.27
N TRP A 12 -19.71 18.26 8.73
CA TRP A 12 -18.66 19.15 8.26
C TRP A 12 -18.03 18.51 7.03
N LEU A 13 -18.54 18.87 5.86
CA LEU A 13 -17.93 18.50 4.56
C LEU A 13 -16.77 19.45 4.30
N SER A 14 -15.56 19.00 4.52
CA SER A 14 -14.36 19.75 4.10
C SER A 14 -14.07 19.41 2.64
N LEU A 15 -14.71 20.13 1.71
CA LEU A 15 -14.36 20.08 0.30
C LEU A 15 -13.05 20.84 0.08
N TYR A 16 -11.96 20.10 -0.15
CA TYR A 16 -10.75 20.66 -0.74
C TYR A 16 -10.75 20.34 -2.22
N THR A 17 -11.21 21.29 -3.04
CA THR A 17 -11.07 21.22 -4.50
C THR A 17 -9.69 21.73 -4.90
N PHE A 18 -8.80 20.84 -5.31
CA PHE A 18 -7.62 21.20 -6.10
C PHE A 18 -7.84 20.79 -7.55
N THR A 19 -7.95 21.80 -8.41
CA THR A 19 -7.98 21.62 -9.86
C THR A 19 -6.56 21.41 -10.37
N THR A 20 -6.25 20.25 -10.89
CA THR A 20 -5.50 19.87 -12.10
C THR A 20 -4.95 18.45 -11.98
N SER A 21 -5.38 17.58 -12.91
CA SER A 21 -4.98 16.17 -13.09
C SER A 21 -4.89 15.33 -11.83
N ALA A 22 -5.96 15.10 -11.26
CA ALA A 22 -6.63 13.82 -11.14
C ALA A 22 -6.13 12.86 -10.06
N GLN A 23 -5.39 13.26 -9.05
CA GLN A 23 -5.33 12.55 -7.77
C GLN A 23 -6.23 13.29 -6.79
N SER A 24 -7.25 12.63 -6.28
CA SER A 24 -8.17 13.19 -5.30
C SER A 24 -8.50 12.15 -4.25
N SER A 25 -8.90 12.60 -3.08
CA SER A 25 -9.39 11.71 -2.03
C SER A 25 -10.56 12.35 -1.31
N ILE A 26 -11.49 11.51 -0.89
CA ILE A 26 -12.63 11.90 -0.07
C ILE A 26 -12.55 11.10 1.22
N GLU A 27 -12.74 11.75 2.36
CA GLU A 27 -12.79 11.10 3.66
C GLU A 27 -14.19 11.19 4.22
N TYR A 28 -14.69 10.05 4.69
CA TYR A 28 -15.98 9.90 5.35
C TYR A 28 -15.74 9.51 6.80
N LYS A 29 -16.30 10.27 7.71
CA LYS A 29 -16.21 10.03 9.15
C LYS A 29 -17.50 9.43 9.65
N VAL A 30 -17.45 8.18 10.08
CA VAL A 30 -18.62 7.39 10.48
C VAL A 30 -18.46 6.93 11.93
N ARG A 31 -19.57 6.96 12.69
CA ARG A 31 -19.62 6.41 14.04
C ARG A 31 -20.52 5.20 14.08
N PHE A 32 -20.00 4.09 14.61
CA PHE A 32 -20.72 2.85 14.86
C PHE A 32 -20.89 2.63 16.37
N ASP A 33 -21.40 3.64 17.07
CA ASP A 33 -21.51 3.67 18.54
C ASP A 33 -22.82 3.08 19.08
N LYS A 34 -23.76 2.71 18.18
CA LYS A 34 -25.07 2.14 18.55
C LYS A 34 -25.39 0.92 17.71
N ALA A 35 -26.04 -0.07 18.34
CA ALA A 35 -26.40 -1.32 17.67
C ALA A 35 -27.36 -1.13 16.47
N GLU A 36 -28.18 -0.09 16.47
CA GLU A 36 -29.09 0.25 15.38
C GLU A 36 -28.43 1.05 14.24
N SER A 37 -27.18 1.44 14.37
CA SER A 37 -26.43 2.24 13.38
C SER A 37 -25.12 1.59 12.97
N LEU A 38 -25.15 0.29 12.66
CA LEU A 38 -23.97 -0.46 12.16
C LEU A 38 -23.80 -0.34 10.64
N ILE A 39 -24.71 0.33 9.94
CA ILE A 39 -24.61 0.67 8.53
C ILE A 39 -24.67 2.18 8.40
N SER A 40 -23.75 2.79 7.64
CA SER A 40 -23.75 4.22 7.36
C SER A 40 -24.92 4.62 6.47
N GLU A 41 -25.19 5.93 6.37
CA GLU A 41 -25.91 6.47 5.22
C GLU A 41 -25.17 6.18 3.92
N SER A 42 -25.86 6.38 2.79
CA SER A 42 -25.26 6.35 1.45
C SER A 42 -24.54 7.66 1.19
N PHE A 43 -23.29 7.56 0.74
CA PHE A 43 -22.49 8.70 0.33
C PHE A 43 -22.43 8.73 -1.21
N GLU A 44 -23.07 9.74 -1.80
CA GLU A 44 -23.04 9.98 -3.24
C GLU A 44 -21.63 10.37 -3.68
N MET A 45 -21.22 9.86 -4.84
CA MET A 45 -19.90 10.09 -5.41
C MET A 45 -20.01 11.00 -6.64
N GLU A 46 -19.46 12.19 -6.54
CA GLU A 46 -19.24 13.05 -7.70
C GLU A 46 -17.89 12.70 -8.33
N ALA A 47 -17.83 11.61 -9.09
CA ALA A 47 -16.59 11.19 -9.73
C ALA A 47 -16.42 11.87 -11.08
N GLU A 48 -15.68 12.97 -11.14
CA GLU A 48 -15.14 13.54 -12.37
C GLU A 48 -13.79 12.90 -12.77
N THR A 49 -13.69 11.59 -12.82
CA THR A 49 -12.43 10.94 -13.22
C THR A 49 -12.60 10.21 -14.53
N ASP A 50 -11.68 10.46 -15.46
CA ASP A 50 -11.62 9.77 -16.77
C ASP A 50 -11.33 8.26 -16.63
N GLU A 51 -10.92 7.80 -15.45
CA GLU A 51 -10.64 6.41 -15.13
C GLU A 51 -11.36 5.99 -13.84
N PRO A 52 -12.11 4.88 -13.87
CA PRO A 52 -12.98 4.46 -12.76
C PRO A 52 -12.22 3.79 -11.60
N MET A 53 -10.90 3.97 -11.52
CA MET A 53 -10.10 3.34 -10.46
C MET A 53 -10.20 4.11 -9.15
N ALA A 54 -10.52 3.41 -8.07
CA ALA A 54 -10.47 3.94 -6.71
C ALA A 54 -9.88 2.91 -5.74
N SER A 55 -9.14 3.35 -4.73
CA SER A 55 -8.79 2.53 -3.57
C SER A 55 -9.62 2.93 -2.36
N ILE A 56 -10.06 1.94 -1.59
CA ILE A 56 -10.93 2.11 -0.44
C ILE A 56 -10.16 1.63 0.78
N THR A 57 -9.95 2.52 1.74
CA THR A 57 -9.20 2.24 2.96
C THR A 57 -9.91 2.82 4.17
N ALA A 58 -9.54 2.39 5.37
CA ALA A 58 -10.08 2.99 6.60
C ALA A 58 -9.05 2.97 7.72
N TYR A 59 -9.23 3.87 8.69
CA TYR A 59 -8.47 3.85 9.93
C TYR A 59 -9.30 4.33 11.13
N ILE A 60 -8.88 3.84 12.30
CA ILE A 60 -9.39 4.24 13.61
C ILE A 60 -8.18 4.73 14.41
N LEU A 61 -8.25 5.93 15.02
CA LEU A 61 -7.17 6.49 15.83
C LEU A 61 -7.17 5.93 17.25
N GLN A 62 -7.20 4.62 17.35
CA GLN A 62 -7.09 3.82 18.57
C GLN A 62 -6.89 2.34 18.22
N ASP A 63 -6.55 1.54 19.22
CA ASP A 63 -6.50 0.09 19.07
C ASP A 63 -7.92 -0.48 19.00
N ALA A 64 -8.26 -1.13 17.88
CA ALA A 64 -9.56 -1.73 17.61
C ALA A 64 -9.37 -3.11 16.97
N THR A 65 -8.79 -4.04 17.75
CA THR A 65 -8.35 -5.37 17.27
C THR A 65 -9.48 -6.25 16.78
N ASP A 66 -10.69 -6.07 17.34
CA ASP A 66 -11.87 -6.88 17.04
C ASP A 66 -12.83 -6.19 16.06
N ALA A 67 -12.41 -5.06 15.46
CA ALA A 67 -13.21 -4.37 14.48
C ALA A 67 -13.23 -5.11 13.15
N GLU A 68 -14.42 -5.31 12.62
CA GLU A 68 -14.65 -5.84 11.28
C GLU A 68 -15.41 -4.80 10.47
N LEU A 69 -14.80 -4.31 9.42
CA LEU A 69 -15.34 -3.29 8.54
C LEU A 69 -15.63 -3.85 7.15
N TYR A 70 -16.67 -3.32 6.55
CA TYR A 70 -17.13 -3.65 5.20
C TYR A 70 -17.49 -2.37 4.46
N TYR A 71 -17.45 -2.44 3.15
CA TYR A 71 -18.05 -1.45 2.26
C TYR A 71 -18.86 -2.14 1.18
N ARG A 72 -19.73 -1.39 0.51
CA ARG A 72 -20.36 -1.78 -0.74
C ARG A 72 -20.51 -0.59 -1.66
N LEU A 73 -20.57 -0.84 -2.95
CA LEU A 73 -20.67 0.17 -3.99
C LEU A 73 -22.04 0.09 -4.66
N GLU A 74 -22.57 1.23 -5.06
CA GLU A 74 -23.71 1.31 -5.95
C GLU A 74 -23.20 1.53 -7.37
N THR A 75 -23.36 0.51 -8.20
CA THR A 75 -23.01 0.52 -9.61
C THR A 75 -24.25 0.75 -10.49
N PHE A 76 -24.09 0.72 -11.80
CA PHE A 76 -25.22 0.77 -12.73
C PHE A 76 -26.24 -0.36 -12.51
N ASP A 77 -25.79 -1.52 -12.04
CA ASP A 77 -26.62 -2.70 -11.75
C ASP A 77 -27.23 -2.69 -10.33
N GLY A 78 -27.01 -1.62 -9.58
CA GLY A 78 -27.48 -1.44 -8.21
C GLY A 78 -26.38 -1.69 -7.15
N TRP A 79 -26.82 -1.87 -5.90
CA TRP A 79 -25.93 -2.12 -4.78
C TRP A 79 -25.28 -3.50 -4.87
N GLU A 80 -23.97 -3.52 -4.75
CA GLU A 80 -23.19 -4.78 -4.63
C GLU A 80 -23.34 -5.42 -3.25
N GLU A 81 -22.87 -6.65 -3.15
CA GLU A 81 -22.69 -7.34 -1.87
C GLU A 81 -21.64 -6.66 -1.01
N TRP A 82 -21.72 -6.88 0.30
CA TRP A 82 -20.76 -6.30 1.24
C TRP A 82 -19.37 -6.91 1.08
N THR A 83 -18.39 -6.09 0.76
CA THR A 83 -16.98 -6.47 0.64
C THR A 83 -16.27 -6.24 1.97
N PRO A 84 -15.65 -7.28 2.54
CA PRO A 84 -14.87 -7.13 3.78
C PRO A 84 -13.59 -6.32 3.55
N MET A 85 -13.24 -5.48 4.50
CA MET A 85 -11.97 -4.78 4.53
C MET A 85 -10.97 -5.58 5.36
N GLN A 86 -9.81 -5.86 4.81
CA GLN A 86 -8.76 -6.56 5.52
C GLN A 86 -8.09 -5.64 6.54
N ARG A 87 -8.02 -6.07 7.81
CA ARG A 87 -7.19 -5.39 8.79
C ARG A 87 -5.72 -5.55 8.41
N PHE A 88 -5.02 -4.43 8.38
CA PHE A 88 -3.59 -4.41 8.13
C PHE A 88 -2.85 -4.55 9.47
N THR A 89 -2.03 -5.59 9.58
CA THR A 89 -1.31 -5.93 10.84
C THR A 89 0.20 -5.80 10.72
N GLU A 90 0.73 -5.61 9.52
CA GLU A 90 2.16 -5.46 9.27
C GLU A 90 2.60 -4.01 9.49
N GLY A 91 3.50 -3.78 10.47
CA GLY A 91 4.00 -2.43 10.74
C GLY A 91 2.91 -1.47 11.27
N GLU A 92 2.02 -1.96 12.13
CA GLU A 92 0.96 -1.14 12.76
C GLU A 92 1.56 0.10 13.43
N THR A 93 0.98 1.26 13.14
CA THR A 93 1.29 2.48 13.88
C THR A 93 0.60 2.43 15.23
N PRO A 94 1.32 2.56 16.38
CA PRO A 94 0.70 2.53 17.69
C PRO A 94 -0.46 3.54 17.83
N GLY A 95 -1.57 3.09 18.38
CA GLY A 95 -2.77 3.91 18.53
C GLY A 95 -3.52 4.16 17.21
N ARG A 96 -3.25 3.39 16.16
CA ARG A 96 -3.97 3.43 14.89
C ARG A 96 -4.24 2.02 14.38
N THR A 97 -5.49 1.69 14.15
CA THR A 97 -5.89 0.45 13.46
C THR A 97 -6.29 0.80 12.03
N THR A 98 -5.73 0.12 11.04
CA THR A 98 -5.95 0.41 9.62
C THR A 98 -6.54 -0.78 8.88
N PHE A 99 -7.31 -0.50 7.84
CA PHE A 99 -8.01 -1.49 7.03
C PHE A 99 -7.82 -1.17 5.54
N ASN A 100 -7.62 -2.21 4.77
CA ASN A 100 -7.51 -2.16 3.32
C ASN A 100 -8.73 -2.84 2.69
N GLY A 101 -9.55 -2.09 1.95
CA GLY A 101 -10.68 -2.58 1.16
C GLY A 101 -10.30 -2.96 -0.26
N GLY A 102 -9.06 -2.68 -0.66
CA GLY A 102 -8.58 -2.96 -2.01
C GLY A 102 -8.80 -1.84 -3.02
N ILE A 103 -8.65 -2.18 -4.29
CA ILE A 103 -8.80 -1.27 -5.43
C ILE A 103 -9.94 -1.80 -6.31
N THR A 104 -10.86 -0.92 -6.65
CA THR A 104 -11.88 -1.17 -7.70
C THR A 104 -11.47 -0.48 -9.00
N GLU A 105 -11.75 -1.13 -10.14
CA GLU A 105 -11.58 -0.57 -11.48
C GLU A 105 -12.93 -0.37 -12.17
N GLN A 106 -14.01 -0.29 -11.40
CA GLN A 106 -15.35 -0.04 -11.91
C GLN A 106 -15.91 1.30 -11.42
N SER A 107 -16.76 1.92 -12.23
CA SER A 107 -17.48 3.13 -11.85
C SER A 107 -18.59 2.80 -10.86
N PHE A 108 -18.77 3.68 -9.88
CA PHE A 108 -19.87 3.59 -8.91
C PHE A 108 -20.39 5.00 -8.57
N SER A 109 -21.68 5.07 -8.23
CA SER A 109 -22.38 6.32 -7.95
C SER A 109 -22.47 6.64 -6.47
N ALA A 110 -22.41 5.59 -5.61
CA ALA A 110 -22.44 5.77 -4.17
C ALA A 110 -21.68 4.67 -3.45
N ILE A 111 -21.34 4.92 -2.19
CA ILE A 111 -20.68 3.97 -1.29
C ILE A 111 -21.37 3.96 0.06
N GLN A 112 -21.44 2.80 0.68
CA GLN A 112 -21.86 2.61 2.07
C GLN A 112 -20.83 1.82 2.85
N PHE A 113 -20.78 2.04 4.16
CA PHE A 113 -19.87 1.38 5.08
C PHE A 113 -20.65 0.64 6.16
N LYS A 114 -20.08 -0.46 6.66
CA LYS A 114 -20.69 -1.26 7.73
C LYS A 114 -19.63 -1.75 8.70
N SER A 115 -20.00 -1.81 9.99
CA SER A 115 -19.31 -2.57 11.02
C SER A 115 -20.19 -3.74 11.50
N THR A 116 -19.61 -4.83 11.95
CA THR A 116 -20.38 -5.94 12.57
C THR A 116 -20.65 -5.71 14.05
N THR A 117 -19.91 -4.79 14.66
CA THR A 117 -20.02 -4.45 16.09
C THR A 117 -20.00 -2.95 16.29
N THR A 118 -20.43 -2.50 17.46
CA THR A 118 -20.21 -1.12 17.89
C THR A 118 -18.71 -0.88 18.11
N LEU A 119 -18.25 0.29 17.66
CA LEU A 119 -16.85 0.68 17.76
C LEU A 119 -16.71 1.91 18.65
N PRO A 120 -15.70 1.96 19.51
CA PRO A 120 -15.40 3.16 20.26
C PRO A 120 -14.75 4.20 19.34
N GLY A 121 -15.41 5.35 19.19
CA GLY A 121 -14.86 6.47 18.42
C GLY A 121 -15.31 6.52 16.97
N GLU A 122 -14.59 7.30 16.19
CA GLU A 122 -14.87 7.60 14.80
C GLU A 122 -13.99 6.78 13.87
N VAL A 123 -14.60 6.16 12.86
CA VAL A 123 -13.87 5.49 11.77
C VAL A 123 -13.77 6.47 10.61
N THR A 124 -12.57 6.72 10.14
CA THR A 124 -12.34 7.47 8.92
C THR A 124 -12.19 6.50 7.77
N PHE A 125 -13.13 6.51 6.83
CA PHE A 125 -13.04 5.83 5.55
C PHE A 125 -12.47 6.79 4.51
N ARG A 126 -11.57 6.29 3.68
CA ARG A 126 -10.91 7.07 2.65
C ARG A 126 -11.11 6.40 1.30
N VAL A 127 -11.69 7.14 0.36
CA VAL A 127 -11.78 6.78 -1.05
C VAL A 127 -10.77 7.63 -1.80
N TYR A 128 -9.76 7.01 -2.38
CA TYR A 128 -8.69 7.68 -3.10
C TYR A 128 -8.77 7.34 -4.58
N TYR A 129 -8.81 8.37 -5.40
CA TYR A 129 -8.75 8.29 -6.87
C TYR A 129 -7.33 8.58 -7.31
N PRO A 130 -6.57 7.57 -7.77
CA PRO A 130 -5.17 7.72 -8.15
C PRO A 130 -4.97 8.54 -9.43
N GLY A 131 -6.05 8.81 -10.19
CA GLY A 131 -6.04 9.56 -11.44
C GLY A 131 -5.32 8.85 -12.58
N SER A 132 -5.62 9.30 -13.81
CA SER A 132 -4.92 8.86 -14.99
C SER A 132 -3.54 9.50 -15.06
N ALA A 133 -2.46 8.72 -15.07
CA ALA A 133 -1.25 9.20 -15.70
C ALA A 133 -1.56 9.33 -17.19
N LYS A 134 -1.53 10.55 -17.75
CA LYS A 134 -1.62 10.71 -19.21
C LYS A 134 -0.67 9.71 -19.83
N LYS A 135 -1.18 8.82 -20.70
CA LYS A 135 -0.47 7.74 -21.39
C LYS A 135 0.76 8.27 -22.16
N LYS A 136 1.80 8.66 -21.43
CA LYS A 136 3.16 8.55 -21.93
C LYS A 136 3.62 7.20 -21.43
N SER A 137 3.86 6.26 -22.35
CA SER A 137 4.69 5.09 -22.04
C SER A 137 5.83 5.57 -21.16
N PRO A 138 6.06 4.96 -19.99
CA PRO A 138 7.11 5.43 -19.11
C PRO A 138 8.38 5.57 -19.94
N ALA A 139 8.88 6.78 -20.08
CA ALA A 139 10.23 6.99 -20.59
C ALA A 139 11.14 6.37 -19.53
N VAL A 140 11.51 5.13 -19.79
CA VAL A 140 12.45 4.41 -18.96
C VAL A 140 13.76 5.18 -19.07
N ASN A 141 14.00 6.07 -18.13
CA ASN A 141 15.27 6.75 -18.02
C ASN A 141 16.30 5.74 -17.50
N VAL A 142 16.95 5.07 -18.42
CA VAL A 142 18.17 4.34 -18.11
C VAL A 142 19.23 5.40 -17.80
N LYS A 143 19.33 5.80 -16.53
CA LYS A 143 20.57 6.38 -16.05
C LYS A 143 21.51 5.21 -15.81
N ASP A 144 22.43 5.01 -16.76
CA ASP A 144 23.54 4.11 -16.60
C ASP A 144 24.39 4.53 -15.39
N GLY A 145 24.08 3.97 -14.25
CA GLY A 145 24.90 4.00 -13.06
C GLY A 145 25.27 2.56 -12.75
N ALA A 146 26.25 2.03 -13.47
CA ALA A 146 26.95 0.86 -12.97
C ALA A 146 27.53 1.25 -11.60
N GLY A 147 27.12 0.60 -10.53
CA GLY A 147 27.86 0.61 -9.28
C GLY A 147 29.31 0.25 -9.63
N ALA A 148 30.27 0.92 -9.02
CA ALA A 148 31.68 0.91 -9.43
C ALA A 148 32.32 -0.49 -9.51
N ASN A 149 31.64 -1.56 -9.09
CA ASN A 149 32.14 -2.93 -9.02
C ASN A 149 31.20 -3.99 -9.63
N CYS A 150 30.01 -3.64 -10.12
CA CYS A 150 29.05 -4.61 -10.62
C CYS A 150 29.04 -4.68 -12.14
N SER A 151 29.31 -5.87 -12.71
CA SER A 151 29.20 -6.13 -14.16
C SER A 151 27.75 -6.39 -14.62
N CYS A 152 26.80 -6.51 -13.70
CA CYS A 152 25.39 -6.74 -14.01
C CYS A 152 24.71 -5.41 -14.35
N PRO A 153 24.01 -5.32 -15.49
CA PRO A 153 23.35 -4.08 -15.88
C PRO A 153 22.19 -3.76 -14.93
N LYS A 154 22.09 -2.50 -14.52
CA LYS A 154 20.93 -2.00 -13.79
C LYS A 154 19.69 -2.15 -14.67
N PRO A 155 18.61 -2.80 -14.20
CA PRO A 155 17.37 -2.88 -14.97
C PRO A 155 16.74 -1.49 -15.16
N PRO A 156 15.93 -1.31 -16.22
CA PRO A 156 15.15 -0.09 -16.40
C PRO A 156 14.18 0.13 -15.23
N ILE A 157 14.19 1.31 -14.62
CA ILE A 157 13.34 1.66 -13.47
C ILE A 157 12.46 2.85 -13.81
N CYS A 158 11.17 2.73 -13.56
CA CYS A 158 10.20 3.81 -13.56
C CYS A 158 10.33 4.57 -12.23
N TYR A 159 11.07 5.67 -12.24
CA TYR A 159 11.27 6.53 -11.06
C TYR A 159 9.99 7.27 -10.66
N ARG A 160 9.99 7.90 -9.47
CA ARG A 160 8.84 8.56 -8.86
C ARG A 160 8.04 9.47 -9.83
N ASN A 161 8.72 10.28 -10.62
CA ASN A 161 8.10 11.16 -11.61
C ASN A 161 7.47 10.42 -12.80
N CYS A 162 7.83 9.16 -13.03
CA CYS A 162 7.24 8.32 -14.07
C CYS A 162 5.87 7.80 -13.64
N TRP A 163 5.72 7.30 -12.42
CA TRP A 163 4.46 6.74 -11.93
C TRP A 163 3.58 7.75 -11.18
N CYS A 164 4.15 8.85 -10.69
CA CYS A 164 3.43 9.97 -10.05
C CYS A 164 3.85 11.31 -10.68
N PRO A 165 3.48 11.57 -11.95
CA PRO A 165 3.90 12.76 -12.69
C PRO A 165 3.30 14.06 -12.18
N SER A 166 2.21 13.98 -11.39
CA SER A 166 1.58 15.13 -10.73
C SER A 166 2.43 15.73 -9.61
N GLY A 167 3.41 14.95 -9.07
CA GLY A 167 4.19 15.33 -7.90
C GLY A 167 3.45 15.17 -6.56
N ASN A 168 2.22 14.65 -6.56
CA ASN A 168 1.39 14.52 -5.36
C ASN A 168 1.72 13.27 -4.51
N CYS A 169 2.78 12.54 -4.86
CA CYS A 169 3.32 11.44 -4.07
C CYS A 169 4.75 11.79 -3.61
N PRO A 170 4.93 12.73 -2.69
CA PRO A 170 6.27 13.12 -2.25
C PRO A 170 7.00 11.93 -1.62
N LYS A 171 8.33 11.94 -1.74
CA LYS A 171 9.21 11.05 -0.98
C LYS A 171 9.32 11.53 0.45
N ASP A 172 9.75 10.62 1.33
CA ASP A 172 10.22 11.02 2.66
C ASP A 172 11.30 12.12 2.54
N THR A 173 11.14 13.18 3.30
CA THR A 173 12.07 14.33 3.32
C THR A 173 13.28 14.13 4.23
N SER A 174 13.24 13.12 5.10
CA SER A 174 14.29 12.79 6.07
C SER A 174 14.51 11.28 6.15
N PRO A 175 14.84 10.62 5.03
CA PRO A 175 14.93 9.17 5.00
C PRO A 175 16.14 8.68 5.82
N SER A 176 15.94 7.55 6.50
CA SER A 176 17.03 6.76 7.06
C SER A 176 17.63 5.87 5.97
N TYR A 177 18.88 5.49 6.14
CA TYR A 177 19.60 4.63 5.19
C TYR A 177 20.09 3.35 5.85
N THR A 178 20.29 2.31 5.03
CA THR A 178 20.83 1.03 5.47
C THR A 178 21.79 0.47 4.41
N VAL A 179 22.74 -0.34 4.85
CA VAL A 179 23.59 -1.14 3.95
C VAL A 179 22.99 -2.55 3.94
N ALA A 180 22.39 -2.92 2.83
CA ALA A 180 21.68 -4.19 2.72
C ALA A 180 22.65 -5.35 2.46
N ASP A 181 22.39 -6.47 3.12
CA ASP A 181 23.01 -7.78 2.89
C ASP A 181 21.97 -8.89 2.61
N HIS A 182 20.68 -8.54 2.68
CA HIS A 182 19.56 -9.41 2.35
C HIS A 182 18.56 -8.74 1.40
N LEU A 183 17.97 -9.53 0.50
CA LEU A 183 16.91 -9.12 -0.41
C LEU A 183 15.62 -9.86 -0.05
N ILE A 184 14.57 -9.12 0.30
CA ILE A 184 13.29 -9.69 0.74
C ILE A 184 12.23 -9.48 -0.33
N VAL A 185 11.69 -10.58 -0.83
CA VAL A 185 10.64 -10.58 -1.85
C VAL A 185 9.27 -10.65 -1.19
N HIS A 186 8.39 -9.74 -1.61
CA HIS A 186 7.02 -9.60 -1.14
C HIS A 186 6.02 -9.72 -2.27
N HIS A 187 4.75 -9.87 -1.91
CA HIS A 187 3.62 -9.56 -2.77
C HIS A 187 2.74 -8.48 -2.13
N SER A 188 1.96 -7.77 -2.94
CA SER A 188 1.10 -6.68 -2.43
C SER A 188 -0.26 -7.16 -1.91
N ALA A 189 -0.57 -8.44 -2.05
CA ALA A 189 -1.86 -9.09 -1.74
C ALA A 189 -3.09 -8.46 -2.43
N GLY A 190 -2.87 -7.64 -3.47
CA GLY A 190 -3.93 -7.02 -4.28
C GLY A 190 -4.32 -7.86 -5.50
N SER A 191 -5.01 -7.24 -6.47
CA SER A 191 -5.36 -7.89 -7.74
C SER A 191 -4.11 -8.27 -8.55
N ASN A 192 -4.15 -9.44 -9.19
CA ASN A 192 -3.06 -9.93 -10.07
C ASN A 192 -3.04 -9.23 -11.44
N THR A 193 -4.08 -8.49 -11.77
CA THR A 193 -4.21 -7.74 -13.03
C THR A 193 -4.72 -6.33 -12.76
N SER A 194 -4.28 -5.39 -13.58
CA SER A 194 -4.80 -4.02 -13.57
C SER A 194 -4.67 -3.40 -14.96
N SER A 195 -5.60 -2.54 -15.31
CA SER A 195 -5.54 -1.71 -16.51
C SER A 195 -4.50 -0.59 -16.37
N ASN A 196 -4.13 -0.20 -15.13
CA ASN A 196 -3.22 0.91 -14.85
C ASN A 196 -2.36 0.65 -13.59
N TYR A 197 -1.27 -0.08 -13.75
CA TYR A 197 -0.37 -0.40 -12.62
C TYR A 197 0.28 0.83 -11.96
N ALA A 198 0.52 1.91 -12.71
CA ALA A 198 1.02 3.14 -12.11
C ALA A 198 0.01 3.75 -11.13
N ALA A 199 -1.29 3.61 -11.40
CA ALA A 199 -2.35 3.98 -10.47
C ALA A 199 -2.37 3.06 -9.25
N VAL A 200 -2.14 1.76 -9.42
CA VAL A 200 -1.98 0.82 -8.29
C VAL A 200 -0.83 1.25 -7.38
N VAL A 201 0.32 1.63 -7.95
CA VAL A 201 1.47 2.13 -7.16
C VAL A 201 1.12 3.40 -6.40
N ARG A 202 0.37 4.34 -7.01
CA ARG A 202 -0.13 5.54 -6.31
C ARG A 202 -1.10 5.20 -5.19
N SER A 203 -1.96 4.20 -5.38
CA SER A 203 -2.90 3.72 -4.35
C SER A 203 -2.16 3.08 -3.16
N ILE A 204 -1.10 2.33 -3.42
CA ILE A 204 -0.22 1.78 -2.38
C ILE A 204 0.48 2.92 -1.63
N TRP A 205 0.95 3.95 -2.33
CA TRP A 205 1.52 5.13 -1.69
C TRP A 205 0.51 5.83 -0.78
N ASP A 206 -0.72 6.06 -1.28
CA ASP A 206 -1.78 6.69 -0.49
C ASP A 206 -2.15 5.88 0.77
N PHE A 207 -2.26 4.56 0.62
CA PHE A 207 -2.52 3.67 1.75
C PHE A 207 -1.41 3.74 2.80
N HIS A 208 -0.15 3.63 2.40
CA HIS A 208 0.97 3.65 3.33
C HIS A 208 1.15 5.02 4.00
N VAL A 209 1.02 6.11 3.25
CA VAL A 209 1.27 7.46 3.79
C VAL A 209 0.05 8.02 4.51
N ASN A 210 -1.11 8.02 3.84
CA ASN A 210 -2.28 8.73 4.37
C ASN A 210 -3.13 7.84 5.30
N THR A 211 -3.20 6.52 5.05
CA THR A 211 -3.98 5.61 5.89
C THR A 211 -3.13 5.02 7.02
N ASN A 212 -1.93 4.48 6.75
CA ASN A 212 -1.07 3.94 7.81
C ASN A 212 -0.29 5.02 8.56
N GLY A 213 -0.08 6.20 7.96
CA GLY A 213 0.67 7.30 8.56
C GLY A 213 2.19 7.13 8.44
N TRP A 214 2.67 6.32 7.48
CA TRP A 214 4.10 6.15 7.20
C TRP A 214 4.67 7.34 6.42
N SER A 215 5.99 7.47 6.41
CA SER A 215 6.67 8.57 5.70
C SER A 215 6.72 8.37 4.18
N ASP A 216 6.63 7.12 3.69
CA ASP A 216 6.62 6.76 2.26
C ASP A 216 6.09 5.33 2.08
N ILE A 217 6.05 4.81 0.82
CA ILE A 217 5.81 3.39 0.51
C ILE A 217 6.75 2.52 1.35
N GLY A 218 6.27 1.40 1.89
CA GLY A 218 7.07 0.50 2.71
C GLY A 218 8.21 -0.18 1.96
N TYR A 219 8.02 -0.49 0.69
CA TYR A 219 8.98 -1.21 -0.16
C TYR A 219 10.04 -0.29 -0.76
N ASN A 220 11.18 -0.87 -1.16
CA ASN A 220 12.19 -0.16 -1.94
C ASN A 220 11.82 -0.10 -3.42
N PHE A 221 11.31 -1.22 -3.95
CA PHE A 221 10.88 -1.34 -5.34
C PHE A 221 9.58 -2.15 -5.45
N LEU A 222 8.80 -1.88 -6.51
CA LEU A 222 7.63 -2.67 -6.87
C LEU A 222 7.77 -3.15 -8.31
N ILE A 223 7.17 -4.30 -8.63
CA ILE A 223 7.20 -4.88 -9.98
C ILE A 223 5.78 -5.28 -10.35
N ASP A 224 5.29 -4.83 -11.50
CA ASP A 224 3.95 -5.16 -11.97
C ASP A 224 3.91 -6.40 -12.87
N GLY A 225 2.68 -6.80 -13.24
CA GLY A 225 2.44 -7.93 -14.14
C GLY A 225 2.95 -7.74 -15.56
N ASN A 226 3.27 -6.50 -16.00
CA ASN A 226 3.89 -6.21 -17.28
C ASN A 226 5.43 -6.24 -17.20
N GLY A 227 5.98 -6.43 -16.00
CA GLY A 227 7.40 -6.43 -15.73
C GLY A 227 8.02 -5.03 -15.59
N VAL A 228 7.23 -3.99 -15.40
CA VAL A 228 7.74 -2.65 -15.08
C VAL A 228 8.20 -2.61 -13.63
N ILE A 229 9.42 -2.14 -13.41
CA ILE A 229 10.00 -1.93 -12.07
C ILE A 229 9.79 -0.48 -11.67
N TYR A 230 9.16 -0.26 -10.54
CA TYR A 230 8.87 1.08 -9.99
C TYR A 230 9.78 1.37 -8.79
N GLU A 231 10.40 2.55 -8.78
CA GLU A 231 11.06 3.05 -7.58
C GLU A 231 10.01 3.47 -6.54
N ALA A 232 10.07 2.91 -5.34
CA ALA A 232 9.32 3.34 -4.18
C ALA A 232 10.20 4.19 -3.26
N ARG A 233 10.75 3.64 -2.16
CA ARG A 233 11.78 4.35 -1.38
C ARG A 233 13.09 4.47 -2.14
N GLY A 234 13.38 3.52 -3.00
CA GLY A 234 14.61 3.44 -3.76
C GLY A 234 15.71 2.69 -3.04
N ASP A 235 16.85 2.62 -3.70
CA ASP A 235 18.03 1.92 -3.22
C ASP A 235 18.60 2.55 -1.95
N SER A 236 19.12 1.71 -1.05
CA SER A 236 19.79 2.08 0.20
C SER A 236 18.95 2.85 1.24
N VAL A 237 17.70 3.19 0.93
CA VAL A 237 16.78 3.78 1.91
C VAL A 237 16.17 2.69 2.77
N LEU A 238 16.18 2.89 4.09
CA LEU A 238 15.57 1.97 5.03
C LEU A 238 14.08 1.76 4.72
N GLY A 239 13.69 0.53 4.47
CA GLY A 239 12.31 0.14 4.19
C GLY A 239 11.39 0.15 5.41
N ALA A 240 10.11 -0.13 5.18
CA ALA A 240 9.10 -0.46 6.18
C ALA A 240 8.25 -1.64 5.68
N HIS A 241 8.92 -2.71 5.25
CA HIS A 241 8.31 -3.87 4.58
C HIS A 241 8.53 -5.17 5.36
N PHE A 242 9.37 -5.16 6.37
CA PHE A 242 9.77 -6.35 7.12
C PHE A 242 9.77 -6.00 8.60
N SER A 243 8.60 -6.01 9.21
CA SER A 243 8.32 -5.49 10.56
C SER A 243 9.44 -5.80 11.57
N CYS A 244 10.01 -4.76 12.20
CA CYS A 244 11.17 -4.79 13.09
C CYS A 244 12.50 -5.31 12.50
N MET A 245 12.53 -5.70 11.23
CA MET A 245 13.69 -6.34 10.60
C MET A 245 14.06 -5.64 9.27
N ASN A 246 13.74 -4.36 9.16
CA ASN A 246 13.99 -3.59 7.92
C ASN A 246 15.46 -3.24 7.70
N HIS A 247 16.27 -3.14 8.77
CA HIS A 247 17.70 -2.86 8.63
C HIS A 247 18.39 -3.99 7.86
N GLU A 248 19.40 -3.62 7.09
CA GLU A 248 20.21 -4.55 6.28
C GLU A 248 19.42 -5.28 5.17
N THR A 249 18.21 -4.76 4.80
CA THR A 249 17.37 -5.37 3.77
C THR A 249 16.99 -4.40 2.65
N VAL A 250 16.74 -4.98 1.45
CA VAL A 250 16.00 -4.32 0.35
C VAL A 250 14.70 -5.08 0.13
N GLY A 251 13.57 -4.40 0.20
CA GLY A 251 12.25 -4.97 -0.05
C GLY A 251 11.80 -4.79 -1.49
N ILE A 252 11.54 -5.89 -2.19
CA ILE A 252 11.05 -5.91 -3.57
C ILE A 252 9.68 -6.56 -3.59
N CYS A 253 8.64 -5.79 -3.98
CA CYS A 253 7.26 -6.24 -3.95
C CYS A 253 6.73 -6.52 -5.35
N LEU A 254 6.21 -7.72 -5.59
CA LEU A 254 5.42 -8.04 -6.78
C LEU A 254 3.97 -7.57 -6.57
N LEU A 255 3.42 -6.80 -7.52
CA LEU A 255 2.03 -6.36 -7.48
C LEU A 255 1.10 -7.54 -7.80
N GLY A 256 0.27 -7.92 -6.85
CA GLY A 256 -0.66 -9.05 -6.94
C GLY A 256 -0.74 -9.86 -5.66
N ASN A 257 -1.57 -10.91 -5.67
CA ASN A 257 -1.67 -11.92 -4.63
C ASN A 257 -1.20 -13.28 -5.17
N PHE A 258 -0.08 -13.74 -4.64
CA PHE A 258 0.59 -14.97 -5.11
C PHE A 258 0.59 -16.10 -4.09
N GLU A 259 -0.41 -16.12 -3.20
CA GLU A 259 -0.59 -17.23 -2.27
C GLU A 259 -1.01 -18.53 -2.98
N LEU A 260 -1.88 -18.42 -4.00
CA LEU A 260 -2.45 -19.55 -4.70
C LEU A 260 -2.03 -19.64 -6.18
N THR A 261 -1.45 -18.60 -6.74
CA THR A 261 -1.02 -18.53 -8.14
C THR A 261 0.39 -17.98 -8.24
N ALA A 262 1.17 -18.47 -9.21
CA ALA A 262 2.48 -17.88 -9.47
C ALA A 262 2.37 -16.54 -10.20
N PRO A 263 3.32 -15.60 -9.99
CA PRO A 263 3.48 -14.44 -10.86
C PRO A 263 3.72 -14.86 -12.31
N ASN A 264 3.34 -14.00 -13.25
CA ASN A 264 3.58 -14.28 -14.68
C ASN A 264 5.07 -14.11 -15.06
N ASP A 265 5.43 -14.59 -16.26
CA ASP A 265 6.82 -14.62 -16.74
C ASP A 265 7.45 -13.23 -16.84
N SER A 266 6.67 -12.18 -17.16
CA SER A 266 7.17 -10.80 -17.25
C SER A 266 7.60 -10.27 -15.89
N ALA A 267 6.77 -10.47 -14.88
CA ALA A 267 7.08 -10.09 -13.50
C ALA A 267 8.28 -10.87 -12.95
N ILE A 268 8.32 -12.19 -13.17
CA ILE A 268 9.45 -13.05 -12.77
C ILE A 268 10.75 -12.65 -13.46
N SER A 269 10.71 -12.38 -14.78
CA SER A 269 11.90 -11.93 -15.53
C SER A 269 12.45 -10.62 -14.96
N SER A 270 11.60 -9.68 -14.62
CA SER A 270 12.00 -8.40 -14.03
C SER A 270 12.47 -8.55 -12.59
N LEU A 271 11.85 -9.43 -11.80
CA LEU A 271 12.33 -9.78 -10.47
C LEU A 271 13.74 -10.36 -10.51
N ILE A 272 14.02 -11.30 -11.42
CA ILE A 272 15.35 -11.89 -11.57
C ILE A 272 16.39 -10.81 -11.91
N LYS A 273 16.08 -9.91 -12.85
CA LYS A 273 16.97 -8.80 -13.21
C LYS A 273 17.25 -7.88 -12.02
N MET A 274 16.21 -7.56 -11.25
CA MET A 274 16.33 -6.71 -10.08
C MET A 274 17.17 -7.36 -8.98
N LEU A 275 16.88 -8.62 -8.63
CA LEU A 275 17.65 -9.40 -7.66
C LEU A 275 19.11 -9.57 -8.10
N THR A 276 19.35 -9.82 -9.39
CA THR A 276 20.71 -9.97 -9.93
C THR A 276 21.50 -8.66 -9.82
N TRP A 277 20.87 -7.53 -10.15
CA TRP A 277 21.53 -6.24 -10.04
C TRP A 277 21.80 -5.88 -8.58
N GLU A 278 20.81 -5.95 -7.68
CA GLU A 278 20.97 -5.64 -6.26
C GLU A 278 22.01 -6.54 -5.58
N ALA A 279 21.97 -7.85 -5.84
CA ALA A 279 22.94 -8.78 -5.28
C ALA A 279 24.38 -8.47 -5.75
N CYS A 280 24.56 -8.12 -7.02
CA CYS A 280 25.85 -7.75 -7.58
C CYS A 280 26.34 -6.39 -7.02
N ASP A 281 25.48 -5.37 -7.00
CA ASP A 281 25.82 -4.03 -6.52
C ASP A 281 26.25 -4.03 -5.04
N LYS A 282 25.57 -4.84 -4.23
CA LYS A 282 25.79 -4.96 -2.76
C LYS A 282 26.71 -6.10 -2.36
N ASN A 283 27.28 -6.81 -3.34
CA ASN A 283 28.13 -7.99 -3.09
C ASN A 283 27.43 -9.06 -2.24
N ILE A 284 26.14 -9.29 -2.47
CA ILE A 284 25.33 -10.32 -1.78
C ILE A 284 25.48 -11.63 -2.54
N ALA A 285 25.87 -12.71 -1.85
CA ALA A 285 25.93 -14.05 -2.44
C ALA A 285 24.52 -14.65 -2.53
N PRO A 286 23.87 -14.76 -3.72
CA PRO A 286 22.44 -15.00 -3.82
C PRO A 286 21.97 -16.39 -3.39
N THR A 287 22.87 -17.36 -3.32
CA THR A 287 22.56 -18.77 -2.97
C THR A 287 22.97 -19.16 -1.55
N LEU A 288 23.52 -18.21 -0.81
CA LEU A 288 23.97 -18.44 0.55
C LEU A 288 22.94 -17.94 1.58
N SER A 289 23.16 -18.30 2.82
CA SER A 289 22.49 -17.73 3.99
C SER A 289 23.52 -17.02 4.85
N SER A 290 23.17 -15.91 5.46
CA SER A 290 24.00 -15.16 6.39
C SER A 290 23.19 -14.73 7.62
N TYR A 291 23.92 -14.31 8.66
CA TYR A 291 23.29 -13.80 9.87
C TYR A 291 22.76 -12.39 9.63
N HIS A 292 21.47 -12.21 9.87
CA HIS A 292 20.79 -10.94 9.78
C HIS A 292 20.63 -10.35 11.18
N ASN A 293 21.30 -9.21 11.44
CA ASN A 293 21.41 -8.66 12.79
C ASN A 293 20.06 -8.22 13.38
N SER A 294 19.20 -7.61 12.58
CA SER A 294 17.89 -7.11 13.06
C SER A 294 16.96 -8.24 13.48
N SER A 295 16.95 -9.37 12.75
CA SER A 295 16.11 -10.53 13.08
C SER A 295 16.78 -11.47 14.09
N GLN A 296 18.11 -11.36 14.28
CA GLN A 296 18.93 -12.30 15.05
C GLN A 296 18.85 -13.75 14.53
N LEU A 297 18.62 -13.92 13.25
CA LEU A 297 18.48 -15.20 12.58
C LEU A 297 19.49 -15.35 11.45
N THR A 298 19.85 -16.60 11.12
CA THR A 298 20.50 -16.91 9.85
C THR A 298 19.40 -17.21 8.82
N ILE A 299 19.28 -16.35 7.82
CA ILE A 299 18.26 -16.45 6.77
C ILE A 299 18.94 -16.48 5.40
N PRO A 300 18.27 -17.04 4.36
CA PRO A 300 18.78 -16.95 3.00
C PRO A 300 18.95 -15.47 2.60
N ASN A 301 20.05 -15.15 1.94
CA ASN A 301 20.35 -13.78 1.49
C ASN A 301 19.31 -13.24 0.50
N ILE A 302 18.63 -14.14 -0.20
CA ILE A 302 17.41 -13.83 -0.97
C ILE A 302 16.29 -14.70 -0.42
N SER A 303 15.26 -14.11 0.15
CA SER A 303 14.15 -14.84 0.77
C SER A 303 12.81 -14.17 0.51
N GLY A 304 11.73 -14.96 0.61
CA GLY A 304 10.37 -14.42 0.68
C GLY A 304 10.05 -13.93 2.09
N HIS A 305 9.18 -12.94 2.21
CA HIS A 305 8.71 -12.40 3.49
C HIS A 305 8.17 -13.50 4.45
N SER A 306 7.37 -14.43 3.93
CA SER A 306 6.84 -15.56 4.72
C SER A 306 7.91 -16.49 5.30
N HIS A 307 9.07 -16.59 4.64
CA HIS A 307 10.18 -17.44 5.10
C HIS A 307 10.79 -16.94 6.41
N ALA A 308 10.81 -15.64 6.61
CA ALA A 308 11.32 -15.03 7.82
C ALA A 308 10.28 -15.03 8.97
N ASN A 309 8.98 -15.08 8.66
CA ASN A 309 7.92 -15.18 9.64
C ASN A 309 7.76 -16.60 10.23
N THR A 310 8.19 -17.64 9.53
CA THR A 310 8.08 -19.05 9.99
C THR A 310 9.21 -19.44 10.94
N SER A 311 10.35 -18.77 10.86
CA SER A 311 11.35 -18.87 11.89
C SER A 311 10.92 -17.94 13.02
N THR A 312 10.34 -18.48 14.07
CA THR A 312 10.03 -17.78 15.31
C THR A 312 11.17 -16.80 15.64
N ALA A 313 11.01 -15.54 15.25
CA ALA A 313 11.81 -14.48 15.83
C ALA A 313 11.58 -14.58 17.34
N PRO A 314 12.58 -14.91 18.16
CA PRO A 314 12.38 -15.21 19.58
C PRO A 314 11.82 -14.03 20.36
N HIS A 315 11.76 -12.88 19.73
CA HIS A 315 11.22 -11.64 20.28
C HIS A 315 10.37 -10.99 19.21
N GLY A 316 9.05 -11.25 19.26
CA GLY A 316 8.11 -10.39 18.54
C GLY A 316 8.48 -8.93 18.77
N CYS A 317 8.34 -8.08 17.76
CA CYS A 317 8.47 -6.64 17.95
C CYS A 317 7.85 -6.26 19.28
N PRO A 318 8.56 -5.61 20.20
CA PRO A 318 7.93 -5.14 21.42
C PRO A 318 6.72 -4.31 21.02
N LYS A 319 5.52 -4.71 21.46
CA LYS A 319 4.31 -3.95 21.22
C LYS A 319 4.57 -2.50 21.65
N GLY A 320 4.52 -1.57 20.72
CA GLY A 320 4.71 -0.15 21.00
C GLY A 320 6.09 0.44 20.68
N THR A 321 7.04 -0.34 20.16
CA THR A 321 8.27 0.24 19.58
C THR A 321 8.02 0.59 18.12
N LEU A 322 8.08 1.88 17.80
CA LEU A 322 8.35 2.32 16.45
C LEU A 322 9.67 1.66 16.03
N CYS A 323 9.63 0.80 15.03
CA CYS A 323 10.86 0.40 14.37
C CYS A 323 11.42 1.67 13.71
N PRO A 324 12.63 2.11 14.06
CA PRO A 324 13.22 3.34 13.56
C PRO A 324 13.35 3.30 12.04
#